data_eedcefe912c4b4a566567d5b619503b1
#
_entry.id   eedcefe912c4b4a566567d5b619503b1
#
_cell.length_a   1.000
_cell.length_b   1.000
_cell.length_c   1.000
_cell.angle_alpha   90.00
_cell.angle_beta   90.00
_cell.angle_gamma   90.00
#
_symmetry.space_group_name_H-M   'P 1'
#
loop_
_entity.id
_entity.type
_entity.pdbx_description
1 polymer ?
#
loop_
_entity_poly.entity_id
_entity_poly.type
_entity_poly.pdbx_seq_one_letter_code
_entity_poly.pdbx_strand_id
1 'polypeptide(L)'
;MRRSSVDRFRSYLNAHATAGRDEFRLPRPAVTISRETGIGATKIANAVAQQLDRDCPGEDGCPWAVFDRNLVKKVLEDHQLSATMEKFMPEDTPFPLTDALESLLGLHPSAWNLKEYADETIRRLAVSGNVILVGRGAAIITAQLPHVLHVRLVAPFNLRVQNCAESYNITAKEAARIVRESVEARHRYVQTYCGVNVADPWLYDLVINTGRTGNELAAKIIAATVAEKARPVCVG
;
A
#
# COMPACT_ATOMS: atom_id res chain seq x y z
N MET A 1 -19.77 -10.86 10.14
CA MET A 1 -19.18 -9.67 10.79
C MET A 1 -17.92 -9.28 10.00
N ARG A 2 -17.84 -8.05 9.45
CA ARG A 2 -16.66 -7.63 8.67
C ARG A 2 -15.52 -7.30 9.64
N ARG A 3 -14.42 -8.03 9.57
CA ARG A 3 -13.20 -7.72 10.37
C ARG A 3 -12.71 -6.31 10.04
N SER A 4 -12.28 -5.55 11.04
CA SER A 4 -11.68 -4.23 10.83
C SER A 4 -10.34 -4.33 10.10
N SER A 5 -9.85 -3.23 9.53
CA SER A 5 -8.51 -3.20 8.91
C SER A 5 -7.39 -3.53 9.91
N VAL A 6 -7.57 -3.15 11.18
CA VAL A 6 -6.64 -3.45 12.27
C VAL A 6 -6.66 -4.93 12.62
N ASP A 7 -7.84 -5.55 12.72
CA ASP A 7 -7.95 -6.99 13.03
C ASP A 7 -7.34 -7.84 11.93
N ARG A 8 -7.50 -7.44 10.66
CA ARG A 8 -6.84 -8.09 9.52
C ARG A 8 -5.34 -7.97 9.60
N PHE A 9 -4.84 -6.78 9.88
CA PHE A 9 -3.42 -6.55 9.98
C PHE A 9 -2.81 -7.30 11.15
N ARG A 10 -3.48 -7.37 12.30
CA ARG A 10 -3.05 -8.20 13.44
C ARG A 10 -2.98 -9.68 13.08
N SER A 11 -4.00 -10.20 12.38
CA SER A 11 -4.00 -11.58 11.90
C SER A 11 -2.88 -11.84 10.89
N TYR A 12 -2.62 -10.88 9.99
CA TYR A 12 -1.52 -10.92 9.03
C TYR A 12 -0.16 -11.00 9.76
N LEU A 13 0.11 -10.11 10.70
CA LEU A 13 1.37 -10.12 11.46
C LEU A 13 1.59 -11.44 12.22
N ASN A 14 0.53 -11.95 12.86
CA ASN A 14 0.62 -13.22 13.59
C ASN A 14 0.91 -14.40 12.66
N ALA A 15 0.26 -14.47 11.50
CA ALA A 15 0.50 -15.53 10.53
C ALA A 15 1.94 -15.54 10.02
N HIS A 16 2.52 -14.35 9.77
CA HIS A 16 3.91 -14.25 9.32
C HIS A 16 4.94 -14.41 10.44
N ALA A 17 4.58 -14.11 11.69
CA ALA A 17 5.47 -14.31 12.83
C ALA A 17 5.69 -15.78 13.17
N THR A 18 4.73 -16.65 12.81
CA THR A 18 4.76 -18.10 13.06
C THR A 18 5.26 -18.93 11.87
N ALA A 19 5.23 -18.34 10.67
CA ALA A 19 5.73 -19.01 9.46
C ALA A 19 7.27 -19.03 9.49
N GLY A 20 7.87 -20.21 9.71
CA GLY A 20 9.29 -20.43 9.49
C GLY A 20 9.68 -20.06 8.06
N ARG A 21 10.94 -19.69 7.82
CA ARG A 21 11.51 -19.47 6.48
C ARG A 21 11.52 -20.80 5.73
N ASP A 22 10.46 -21.07 5.00
CA ASP A 22 10.40 -22.21 4.08
C ASP A 22 11.06 -21.77 2.76
N GLU A 23 12.30 -22.16 2.55
CA GLU A 23 13.16 -21.73 1.41
C GLU A 23 12.61 -22.16 0.03
N PHE A 24 11.60 -23.00 -0.03
CA PHE A 24 11.03 -23.55 -1.27
C PHE A 24 9.64 -23.01 -1.65
N ARG A 25 9.06 -22.10 -0.87
CA ARG A 25 7.74 -21.53 -1.23
C ARG A 25 7.89 -20.43 -2.28
N LEU A 26 7.04 -20.49 -3.31
CA LEU A 26 6.86 -19.37 -4.24
C LEU A 26 6.47 -18.12 -3.45
N PRO A 27 7.07 -16.94 -3.76
CA PRO A 27 6.76 -15.73 -3.05
C PRO A 27 5.27 -15.40 -3.22
N ARG A 28 4.59 -15.12 -2.10
CA ARG A 28 3.19 -14.73 -2.10
C ARG A 28 3.02 -13.39 -2.81
N PRO A 29 1.97 -13.21 -3.61
CA PRO A 29 1.76 -11.95 -4.32
C PRO A 29 1.55 -10.79 -3.35
N ALA A 30 2.00 -9.61 -3.79
CA ALA A 30 1.74 -8.33 -3.12
C ALA A 30 1.26 -7.29 -4.13
N VAL A 31 0.65 -6.21 -3.65
CA VAL A 31 0.15 -5.12 -4.49
C VAL A 31 0.65 -3.79 -3.98
N THR A 32 1.11 -2.92 -4.86
CA THR A 32 1.34 -1.51 -4.54
C THR A 32 0.29 -0.65 -5.24
N ILE A 33 -0.28 0.33 -4.53
CA ILE A 33 -1.26 1.27 -5.09
C ILE A 33 -0.72 2.69 -4.99
N SER A 34 -0.25 3.22 -6.12
CA SER A 34 -0.04 4.66 -6.32
C SER A 34 -1.38 5.32 -6.67
N ARG A 35 -1.60 6.55 -6.23
CA ARG A 35 -2.91 7.20 -6.46
C ARG A 35 -2.82 8.72 -6.43
N GLU A 36 -3.75 9.35 -7.08
CA GLU A 36 -4.03 10.77 -6.91
C GLU A 36 -4.93 11.00 -5.69
N THR A 37 -4.90 12.21 -5.11
CA THR A 37 -5.73 12.59 -3.96
C THR A 37 -7.19 12.71 -4.35
N GLY A 38 -8.10 12.24 -3.49
CA GLY A 38 -9.55 12.26 -3.73
C GLY A 38 -10.12 11.03 -4.43
N ILE A 39 -9.30 10.01 -4.72
CA ILE A 39 -9.77 8.76 -5.37
C ILE A 39 -10.42 7.78 -4.37
N GLY A 40 -10.10 7.88 -3.09
CA GLY A 40 -10.57 6.89 -2.12
C GLY A 40 -9.83 5.55 -2.20
N ALA A 41 -8.54 5.58 -2.52
CA ALA A 41 -7.73 4.37 -2.75
C ALA A 41 -7.75 3.35 -1.61
N THR A 42 -7.86 3.78 -0.35
CA THR A 42 -8.01 2.87 0.79
C THR A 42 -9.29 2.05 0.71
N LYS A 43 -10.41 2.64 0.20
CA LYS A 43 -11.66 1.90 -0.02
C LYS A 43 -11.48 0.83 -1.09
N ILE A 44 -10.80 1.17 -2.19
CA ILE A 44 -10.48 0.24 -3.28
C ILE A 44 -9.56 -0.87 -2.76
N ALA A 45 -8.47 -0.52 -2.06
CA ALA A 45 -7.54 -1.49 -1.49
C ALA A 45 -8.23 -2.49 -0.55
N ASN A 46 -9.13 -2.01 0.32
CA ASN A 46 -9.91 -2.89 1.19
C ASN A 46 -10.88 -3.80 0.40
N ALA A 47 -11.47 -3.32 -0.68
CA ALA A 47 -12.30 -4.14 -1.57
C ALA A 47 -11.48 -5.22 -2.27
N VAL A 48 -10.27 -4.89 -2.76
CA VAL A 48 -9.31 -5.85 -3.33
C VAL A 48 -8.95 -6.92 -2.30
N ALA A 49 -8.54 -6.52 -1.09
CA ALA A 49 -8.18 -7.45 -0.03
C ALA A 49 -9.33 -8.42 0.31
N GLN A 50 -10.56 -7.89 0.42
CA GLN A 50 -11.75 -8.71 0.67
C GLN A 50 -12.06 -9.68 -0.47
N GLN A 51 -11.82 -9.30 -1.70
CA GLN A 51 -12.02 -10.17 -2.86
C GLN A 51 -10.95 -11.26 -2.91
N LEU A 52 -9.69 -10.91 -2.72
CA LEU A 52 -8.58 -11.87 -2.70
C LEU A 52 -8.72 -12.88 -1.54
N ASP A 53 -9.17 -12.46 -0.36
CA ASP A 53 -9.46 -13.38 0.75
C ASP A 53 -10.54 -14.40 0.42
N ARG A 54 -11.49 -14.07 -0.48
CA ARG A 54 -12.56 -14.98 -0.90
C ARG A 54 -12.14 -15.90 -2.03
N ASP A 55 -11.47 -15.31 -3.04
CA ASP A 55 -11.22 -15.98 -4.33
C ASP A 55 -9.91 -16.78 -4.30
N CYS A 56 -8.95 -16.34 -3.49
CA CYS A 56 -7.63 -16.94 -3.33
C CYS A 56 -7.26 -16.98 -1.83
N PRO A 57 -7.98 -17.74 -1.00
CA PRO A 57 -7.58 -17.91 0.39
C PRO A 57 -6.19 -18.53 0.42
N GLY A 58 -5.22 -17.86 1.03
CA GLY A 58 -3.87 -18.39 1.15
C GLY A 58 -3.87 -19.77 1.80
N GLU A 59 -2.99 -20.66 1.38
CA GLU A 59 -2.90 -22.05 1.88
C GLU A 59 -2.80 -22.12 3.41
N ASP A 60 -2.23 -21.07 4.06
CA ASP A 60 -2.09 -20.98 5.52
C ASP A 60 -3.17 -20.11 6.17
N GLY A 61 -4.24 -19.75 5.46
CA GLY A 61 -5.28 -18.85 5.98
C GLY A 61 -4.80 -17.44 6.31
N CYS A 62 -3.64 -17.02 5.78
CA CYS A 62 -3.08 -15.70 5.97
C CYS A 62 -3.93 -14.65 5.21
N PRO A 63 -4.59 -13.72 5.90
CA PRO A 63 -5.46 -12.75 5.27
C PRO A 63 -4.65 -11.69 4.52
N TRP A 64 -5.27 -11.08 3.50
CA TRP A 64 -4.74 -9.89 2.86
C TRP A 64 -4.83 -8.68 3.78
N ALA A 65 -3.72 -7.98 3.97
CA ALA A 65 -3.64 -6.77 4.77
C ALA A 65 -3.47 -5.53 3.89
N VAL A 66 -4.12 -4.43 4.27
CA VAL A 66 -3.92 -3.12 3.63
C VAL A 66 -3.06 -2.27 4.52
N PHE A 67 -1.87 -1.90 4.02
CA PHE A 67 -0.94 -1.03 4.71
C PHE A 67 -1.01 0.37 4.10
N ASP A 68 -1.68 1.27 4.79
CA ASP A 68 -1.87 2.67 4.40
C ASP A 68 -1.51 3.63 5.54
N ARG A 69 -1.60 4.93 5.28
CA ARG A 69 -1.33 5.96 6.28
C ARG A 69 -2.19 5.82 7.55
N ASN A 70 -3.45 5.39 7.40
CA ASN A 70 -4.35 5.27 8.55
C ASN A 70 -3.98 4.08 9.42
N LEU A 71 -3.55 2.97 8.80
CA LEU A 71 -3.05 1.82 9.54
C LEU A 71 -1.78 2.16 10.30
N VAL A 72 -0.82 2.87 9.67
CA VAL A 72 0.42 3.30 10.34
C VAL A 72 0.11 4.13 11.59
N LYS A 73 -0.84 5.08 11.52
CA LYS A 73 -1.28 5.82 12.71
C LYS A 73 -1.80 4.90 13.82
N LYS A 74 -2.66 3.94 13.46
CA LYS A 74 -3.21 2.99 14.43
C LYS A 74 -2.16 2.06 15.04
N VAL A 75 -1.15 1.68 14.27
CA VAL A 75 -0.02 0.89 14.78
C VAL A 75 0.78 1.70 15.81
N LEU A 76 0.97 3.01 15.56
CA LEU A 76 1.63 3.90 16.53
C LEU A 76 0.83 4.08 17.83
N GLU A 77 -0.50 4.05 17.74
CA GLU A 77 -1.40 4.18 18.89
C GLU A 77 -1.56 2.86 19.68
N ASP A 78 -1.26 1.70 19.08
CA ASP A 78 -1.43 0.37 19.67
C ASP A 78 -0.07 -0.30 19.95
N HIS A 79 0.38 -0.26 21.19
CA HIS A 79 1.66 -0.81 21.61
C HIS A 79 1.87 -2.31 21.27
N GLN A 80 0.80 -3.13 21.25
CA GLN A 80 0.91 -4.56 20.90
C GLN A 80 1.16 -4.76 19.40
N LEU A 81 0.49 -3.97 18.55
CA LEU A 81 0.72 -3.96 17.10
C LEU A 81 2.11 -3.42 16.79
N SER A 82 2.56 -2.39 17.50
CA SER A 82 3.89 -1.81 17.38
C SER A 82 4.98 -2.85 17.64
N ALA A 83 4.93 -3.55 18.78
CA ALA A 83 5.88 -4.60 19.14
C ALA A 83 5.90 -5.78 18.13
N THR A 84 4.74 -6.12 17.54
CA THR A 84 4.69 -7.16 16.51
C THR A 84 5.26 -6.67 15.18
N MET A 85 5.07 -5.39 14.85
CA MET A 85 5.62 -4.76 13.64
C MET A 85 7.16 -4.66 13.69
N GLU A 86 7.78 -4.59 14.86
CA GLU A 86 9.24 -4.61 15.02
C GLU A 86 9.91 -5.79 14.33
N LYS A 87 9.24 -6.93 14.24
CA LYS A 87 9.77 -8.13 13.54
C LYS A 87 9.97 -7.92 12.03
N PHE A 88 9.34 -6.91 11.46
CA PHE A 88 9.49 -6.53 10.05
C PHE A 88 10.51 -5.39 9.85
N MET A 89 11.08 -4.88 10.95
CA MET A 89 12.14 -3.88 10.89
C MET A 89 13.50 -4.55 10.67
N PRO A 90 14.48 -3.83 10.09
CA PRO A 90 15.88 -4.28 10.05
C PRO A 90 16.43 -4.53 11.47
N GLU A 91 17.21 -5.60 11.64
CA GLU A 91 17.74 -6.02 12.96
C GLU A 91 18.64 -4.97 13.62
N ASP A 92 19.35 -4.17 12.81
CA ASP A 92 20.28 -3.12 13.27
C ASP A 92 19.66 -1.72 13.27
N THR A 93 18.35 -1.59 13.58
CA THR A 93 17.67 -0.29 13.57
C THR A 93 18.11 0.55 14.78
N PRO A 94 18.87 1.65 14.59
CA PRO A 94 19.32 2.52 15.69
C PRO A 94 18.22 3.46 16.19
N PHE A 95 17.03 3.42 15.57
CA PHE A 95 15.91 4.30 15.87
C PHE A 95 14.70 3.52 16.38
N PRO A 96 13.87 4.13 17.26
CA PRO A 96 12.60 3.55 17.67
C PRO A 96 11.68 3.30 16.48
N LEU A 97 10.88 2.23 16.54
CA LEU A 97 9.87 1.92 15.51
C LEU A 97 8.93 3.11 15.25
N THR A 98 8.63 3.90 16.29
CA THR A 98 7.83 5.12 16.19
C THR A 98 8.39 6.09 15.16
N ASP A 99 9.70 6.36 15.19
CA ASP A 99 10.36 7.32 14.30
C ASP A 99 10.34 6.82 12.85
N ALA A 100 10.56 5.52 12.63
CA ALA A 100 10.50 4.91 11.32
C ALA A 100 9.06 4.96 10.74
N LEU A 101 8.05 4.67 11.57
CA LEU A 101 6.64 4.76 11.18
C LEU A 101 6.18 6.21 10.99
N GLU A 102 6.67 7.15 11.78
CA GLU A 102 6.43 8.58 11.60
C GLU A 102 7.07 9.10 10.32
N SER A 103 8.24 8.59 9.94
CA SER A 103 8.86 8.85 8.64
C SER A 103 7.97 8.35 7.49
N LEU A 104 7.36 7.16 7.63
CA LEU A 104 6.35 6.66 6.69
C LEU A 104 5.13 7.59 6.60
N LEU A 105 4.81 8.33 7.66
CA LEU A 105 3.77 9.37 7.63
C LEU A 105 4.22 10.68 7.02
N GLY A 106 5.56 10.88 6.81
CA GLY A 106 6.15 12.12 6.35
C GLY A 106 6.11 13.23 7.41
N LEU A 107 6.16 12.86 8.68
CA LEU A 107 6.17 13.79 9.81
C LEU A 107 7.58 14.27 10.15
N HIS A 108 8.62 13.53 9.76
CA HIS A 108 10.02 13.91 9.91
C HIS A 108 10.70 14.10 8.54
N PRO A 109 10.94 15.33 8.10
CA PRO A 109 11.41 15.62 6.75
C PRO A 109 12.91 15.41 6.49
N SER A 110 13.74 15.09 7.46
CA SER A 110 15.19 15.33 7.32
C SER A 110 16.15 14.20 7.66
N ALA A 111 15.70 13.02 8.02
CA ALA A 111 16.64 11.93 8.30
C ALA A 111 16.68 10.93 7.14
N TRP A 112 17.71 11.03 6.29
CA TRP A 112 17.98 10.07 5.22
C TRP A 112 17.93 8.62 5.71
N ASN A 113 18.48 8.37 6.90
CA ASN A 113 18.47 7.07 7.55
C ASN A 113 17.05 6.56 7.84
N LEU A 114 16.13 7.42 8.32
CA LEU A 114 14.74 7.03 8.57
C LEU A 114 14.00 6.61 7.29
N LYS A 115 14.35 7.23 6.15
CA LYS A 115 13.79 6.83 4.85
C LYS A 115 14.25 5.43 4.45
N GLU A 116 15.54 5.11 4.61
CA GLU A 116 16.08 3.78 4.28
C GLU A 116 15.38 2.67 5.10
N TYR A 117 15.14 2.90 6.40
CA TYR A 117 14.39 1.98 7.24
C TYR A 117 12.93 1.83 6.81
N ALA A 118 12.29 2.94 6.44
CA ALA A 118 10.93 2.91 5.92
C ALA A 118 10.85 2.13 4.59
N ASP A 119 11.80 2.34 3.69
CA ASP A 119 11.90 1.65 2.40
C ASP A 119 12.15 0.14 2.61
N GLU A 120 13.03 -0.22 3.55
CA GLU A 120 13.31 -1.62 3.88
C GLU A 120 12.09 -2.30 4.51
N THR A 121 11.35 -1.61 5.39
CA THR A 121 10.10 -2.11 5.95
C THR A 121 9.06 -2.38 4.86
N ILE A 122 8.91 -1.46 3.90
CA ILE A 122 8.03 -1.64 2.74
C ILE A 122 8.47 -2.87 1.92
N ARG A 123 9.77 -3.03 1.69
CA ARG A 123 10.32 -4.17 0.95
C ARG A 123 10.06 -5.49 1.68
N ARG A 124 10.30 -5.57 2.99
CA ARG A 124 10.05 -6.77 3.80
C ARG A 124 8.57 -7.14 3.81
N LEU A 125 7.66 -6.19 3.94
CA LEU A 125 6.22 -6.43 3.84
C LEU A 125 5.85 -6.98 2.45
N ALA A 126 6.41 -6.42 1.38
CA ALA A 126 6.16 -6.90 0.02
C ALA A 126 6.70 -8.32 -0.19
N VAL A 127 7.89 -8.63 0.34
CA VAL A 127 8.48 -9.99 0.28
C VAL A 127 7.64 -11.00 1.06
N SER A 128 7.09 -10.62 2.21
CA SER A 128 6.18 -11.47 2.97
C SER A 128 4.88 -11.79 2.21
N GLY A 129 4.46 -10.91 1.28
CA GLY A 129 3.28 -11.08 0.45
C GLY A 129 1.94 -10.90 1.18
N ASN A 130 0.84 -11.16 0.52
CA ASN A 130 -0.54 -10.96 0.99
C ASN A 130 -0.78 -9.54 1.56
N VAL A 131 -0.11 -8.55 0.99
CA VAL A 131 -0.17 -7.16 1.43
C VAL A 131 -0.50 -6.21 0.28
N ILE A 132 -1.29 -5.18 0.57
CA ILE A 132 -1.57 -4.07 -0.32
C ILE A 132 -0.96 -2.81 0.27
N LEU A 133 0.10 -2.31 -0.33
CA LEU A 133 0.86 -1.14 0.11
C LEU A 133 0.32 0.11 -0.60
N VAL A 134 -0.23 1.07 0.13
CA VAL A 134 -0.86 2.25 -0.46
C VAL A 134 0.04 3.48 -0.33
N GLY A 135 0.71 3.85 -1.42
CA GLY A 135 1.54 5.06 -1.53
C GLY A 135 2.99 4.89 -1.15
N ARG A 136 3.62 5.98 -0.70
CA ARG A 136 5.00 6.04 -0.17
C ARG A 136 6.12 5.60 -1.11
N GLY A 137 5.91 5.70 -2.41
CA GLY A 137 6.91 5.22 -3.36
C GLY A 137 6.99 3.69 -3.43
N ALA A 138 6.05 2.96 -2.83
CA ALA A 138 6.11 1.50 -2.74
C ALA A 138 6.34 0.83 -4.09
N ALA A 139 5.72 1.32 -5.18
CA ALA A 139 5.96 0.79 -6.52
C ALA A 139 7.42 0.90 -6.98
N ILE A 140 8.12 1.96 -6.55
CA ILE A 140 9.53 2.17 -6.89
C ILE A 140 10.43 1.32 -6.00
N ILE A 141 10.15 1.31 -4.69
CA ILE A 141 10.89 0.55 -3.69
C ILE A 141 10.87 -0.95 -3.99
N THR A 142 9.75 -1.45 -4.52
CA THR A 142 9.53 -2.87 -4.81
C THR A 142 9.59 -3.22 -6.30
N ALA A 143 10.08 -2.31 -7.15
CA ALA A 143 10.13 -2.49 -8.61
C ALA A 143 10.88 -3.75 -9.07
N GLN A 144 11.83 -4.24 -8.28
CA GLN A 144 12.62 -5.44 -8.58
C GLN A 144 11.96 -6.75 -8.09
N LEU A 145 10.78 -6.68 -7.46
CA LEU A 145 10.08 -7.85 -6.93
C LEU A 145 9.03 -8.33 -7.94
N PRO A 146 9.26 -9.45 -8.68
CA PRO A 146 8.39 -9.87 -9.79
C PRO A 146 6.99 -10.32 -9.33
N HIS A 147 6.84 -10.72 -8.06
CA HIS A 147 5.57 -11.12 -7.46
C HIS A 147 4.70 -9.94 -7.00
N VAL A 148 5.20 -8.71 -7.11
CA VAL A 148 4.45 -7.49 -6.75
C VAL A 148 3.74 -6.93 -7.96
N LEU A 149 2.44 -6.64 -7.82
CA LEU A 149 1.64 -5.94 -8.83
C LEU A 149 1.64 -4.42 -8.53
N HIS A 150 2.12 -3.63 -9.48
CA HIS A 150 2.17 -2.18 -9.35
C HIS A 150 0.98 -1.52 -10.04
N VAL A 151 0.13 -0.85 -9.27
CA VAL A 151 -1.09 -0.22 -9.74
C VAL A 151 -1.05 1.29 -9.51
N ARG A 152 -1.47 2.06 -10.53
CA ARG A 152 -1.75 3.49 -10.39
C ARG A 152 -3.22 3.77 -10.60
N LEU A 153 -3.83 4.47 -9.65
CA LEU A 153 -5.20 4.96 -9.74
C LEU A 153 -5.20 6.45 -10.09
N VAL A 154 -5.93 6.80 -11.14
CA VAL A 154 -6.14 8.17 -11.60
C VAL A 154 -7.63 8.48 -11.71
N ALA A 155 -8.01 9.76 -11.65
CA ALA A 155 -9.38 10.20 -11.88
C ALA A 155 -9.43 11.67 -12.33
N PRO A 156 -10.49 12.11 -13.03
CA PRO A 156 -10.69 13.51 -13.39
C PRO A 156 -10.65 14.42 -12.15
N PHE A 157 -10.06 15.61 -12.32
CA PHE A 157 -9.87 16.57 -11.22
C PHE A 157 -11.18 16.90 -10.50
N ASN A 158 -12.26 17.17 -11.23
CA ASN A 158 -13.54 17.54 -10.62
C ASN A 158 -14.12 16.43 -9.74
N LEU A 159 -14.01 15.16 -10.16
CA LEU A 159 -14.45 14.02 -9.36
C LEU A 159 -13.61 13.89 -8.07
N ARG A 160 -12.31 14.10 -8.18
CA ARG A 160 -11.41 14.07 -7.02
C ARG A 160 -11.71 15.18 -6.01
N VAL A 161 -12.04 16.38 -6.51
CA VAL A 161 -12.47 17.51 -5.68
C VAL A 161 -13.78 17.19 -4.97
N GLN A 162 -14.77 16.66 -5.70
CA GLN A 162 -16.05 16.27 -5.11
C GLN A 162 -15.85 15.22 -4.00
N ASN A 163 -15.15 14.13 -4.29
CA ASN A 163 -14.88 13.08 -3.31
C ASN A 163 -14.12 13.60 -2.07
N CYS A 164 -13.21 14.55 -2.28
CA CYS A 164 -12.46 15.18 -1.19
C CYS A 164 -13.38 16.05 -0.33
N ALA A 165 -14.23 16.87 -0.95
CA ALA A 165 -15.19 17.72 -0.26
C ALA A 165 -16.15 16.89 0.61
N GLU A 166 -16.72 15.83 0.05
CA GLU A 166 -17.61 14.90 0.76
C GLU A 166 -16.89 14.16 1.91
N SER A 167 -15.68 13.68 1.67
CA SER A 167 -14.92 12.88 2.67
C SER A 167 -14.47 13.69 3.88
N TYR A 168 -14.17 14.97 3.69
CA TYR A 168 -13.68 15.87 4.76
C TYR A 168 -14.73 16.86 5.23
N ASN A 169 -15.93 16.86 4.65
CA ASN A 169 -17.01 17.80 4.92
C ASN A 169 -16.57 19.25 4.82
N ILE A 170 -15.92 19.59 3.69
CA ILE A 170 -15.36 20.92 3.39
C ILE A 170 -15.93 21.46 2.08
N THR A 171 -15.70 22.76 1.82
CA THR A 171 -16.15 23.39 0.59
C THR A 171 -15.40 22.86 -0.64
N ALA A 172 -16.02 22.90 -1.82
CA ALA A 172 -15.38 22.52 -3.08
C ALA A 172 -14.13 23.36 -3.38
N LYS A 173 -14.11 24.63 -2.97
CA LYS A 173 -12.94 25.53 -3.12
C LYS A 173 -11.76 25.04 -2.28
N GLU A 174 -12.00 24.68 -1.03
CA GLU A 174 -10.99 24.12 -0.13
C GLU A 174 -10.50 22.74 -0.62
N ALA A 175 -11.42 21.87 -1.02
CA ALA A 175 -11.09 20.57 -1.58
C ALA A 175 -10.21 20.69 -2.84
N ALA A 176 -10.51 21.63 -3.73
CA ALA A 176 -9.70 21.90 -4.92
C ALA A 176 -8.27 22.34 -4.57
N ARG A 177 -8.11 23.17 -3.54
CA ARG A 177 -6.79 23.57 -3.04
C ARG A 177 -6.03 22.36 -2.50
N ILE A 178 -6.64 21.58 -1.61
CA ILE A 178 -6.03 20.38 -1.01
C ILE A 178 -5.61 19.37 -2.09
N VAL A 179 -6.46 19.13 -3.08
CA VAL A 179 -6.17 18.21 -4.17
C VAL A 179 -4.95 18.67 -4.97
N ARG A 180 -4.82 19.96 -5.32
CA ARG A 180 -3.66 20.50 -6.03
C ARG A 180 -2.38 20.41 -5.20
N GLU A 181 -2.39 20.94 -3.98
CA GLU A 181 -1.23 20.95 -3.07
C GLU A 181 -0.73 19.50 -2.80
N SER A 182 -1.64 18.57 -2.62
CA SER A 182 -1.29 17.16 -2.37
C SER A 182 -0.69 16.47 -3.60
N VAL A 183 -1.12 16.80 -4.82
CA VAL A 183 -0.51 16.30 -6.05
C VAL A 183 0.90 16.83 -6.19
N GLU A 184 1.10 18.15 -6.04
CA GLU A 184 2.42 18.78 -6.12
C GLU A 184 3.39 18.25 -5.05
N ALA A 185 2.92 18.13 -3.81
CA ALA A 185 3.74 17.58 -2.73
C ALA A 185 4.19 16.15 -3.01
N ARG A 186 3.30 15.32 -3.58
CA ARG A 186 3.62 13.94 -3.96
C ARG A 186 4.59 13.88 -5.12
N HIS A 187 4.42 14.72 -6.14
CA HIS A 187 5.37 14.83 -7.24
C HIS A 187 6.76 15.21 -6.74
N ARG A 188 6.85 16.28 -5.92
CA ARG A 188 8.12 16.69 -5.31
C ARG A 188 8.75 15.57 -4.49
N TYR A 189 7.97 14.90 -3.63
CA TYR A 189 8.48 13.79 -2.82
C TYR A 189 9.10 12.68 -3.69
N VAL A 190 8.36 12.17 -4.67
CA VAL A 190 8.84 11.07 -5.52
C VAL A 190 10.02 11.53 -6.38
N GLN A 191 9.99 12.75 -6.94
CA GLN A 191 11.10 13.29 -7.71
C GLN A 191 12.36 13.46 -6.87
N THR A 192 12.23 14.02 -5.66
CA THR A 192 13.38 14.29 -4.78
C THR A 192 14.00 13.01 -4.23
N TYR A 193 13.19 12.06 -3.80
CA TYR A 193 13.66 10.86 -3.10
C TYR A 193 13.85 9.63 -3.98
N CYS A 194 13.22 9.59 -5.14
CA CYS A 194 13.27 8.43 -6.04
C CYS A 194 13.79 8.78 -7.45
N GLY A 195 13.95 10.06 -7.78
CA GLY A 195 14.48 10.50 -9.08
C GLY A 195 13.56 10.28 -10.28
N VAL A 196 12.27 9.92 -10.05
CA VAL A 196 11.34 9.55 -11.12
C VAL A 196 10.06 10.39 -11.09
N ASN A 197 9.40 10.47 -12.24
CA ASN A 197 8.08 11.08 -12.36
C ASN A 197 6.99 10.07 -11.95
N VAL A 198 6.29 10.31 -10.85
CA VAL A 198 5.20 9.44 -10.37
C VAL A 198 4.05 9.29 -11.39
N ALA A 199 3.95 10.15 -12.39
CA ALA A 199 2.93 10.05 -13.44
C ALA A 199 3.37 9.17 -14.62
N ASP A 200 4.63 8.72 -14.65
CA ASP A 200 5.14 7.85 -15.70
C ASP A 200 4.42 6.48 -15.65
N PRO A 201 3.69 6.10 -16.70
CA PRO A 201 2.98 4.83 -16.76
C PRO A 201 3.91 3.61 -16.72
N TRP A 202 5.16 3.73 -17.14
CA TRP A 202 6.15 2.65 -17.13
C TRP A 202 6.54 2.16 -15.73
N LEU A 203 6.16 2.90 -14.68
CA LEU A 203 6.35 2.49 -13.29
C LEU A 203 5.28 1.50 -12.80
N TYR A 204 4.28 1.18 -13.62
CA TYR A 204 3.09 0.45 -13.18
C TYR A 204 2.70 -0.65 -14.17
N ASP A 205 2.26 -1.80 -13.64
CA ASP A 205 1.64 -2.85 -14.44
C ASP A 205 0.23 -2.45 -14.92
N LEU A 206 -0.49 -1.66 -14.10
CA LEU A 206 -1.84 -1.19 -14.40
C LEU A 206 -1.99 0.30 -14.06
N VAL A 207 -2.57 1.05 -15.01
CA VAL A 207 -3.06 2.42 -14.76
C VAL A 207 -4.58 2.42 -14.95
N ILE A 208 -5.34 2.64 -13.87
CA ILE A 208 -6.80 2.56 -13.88
C ILE A 208 -7.42 3.93 -13.64
N ASN A 209 -8.25 4.39 -14.58
CA ASN A 209 -9.06 5.61 -14.43
C ASN A 209 -10.35 5.27 -13.68
N THR A 210 -10.38 5.50 -12.38
CA THR A 210 -11.54 5.21 -11.52
C THR A 210 -12.74 6.09 -11.80
N GLY A 211 -12.55 7.22 -12.49
CA GLY A 211 -13.65 8.04 -12.98
C GLY A 211 -14.42 7.41 -14.14
N ARG A 212 -13.83 6.42 -14.82
CA ARG A 212 -14.46 5.64 -15.90
C ARG A 212 -14.92 4.28 -15.44
N THR A 213 -14.10 3.58 -14.65
CA THR A 213 -14.40 2.22 -14.20
C THR A 213 -15.28 2.19 -12.95
N GLY A 214 -15.24 3.23 -12.13
CA GLY A 214 -15.74 3.17 -10.76
C GLY A 214 -14.83 2.33 -9.84
N ASN A 215 -15.08 2.40 -8.56
CA ASN A 215 -14.22 1.76 -7.54
C ASN A 215 -14.39 0.23 -7.50
N GLU A 216 -15.61 -0.28 -7.71
CA GLU A 216 -15.89 -1.72 -7.67
C GLU A 216 -15.22 -2.48 -8.82
N LEU A 217 -15.34 -1.96 -10.05
CA LEU A 217 -14.71 -2.58 -11.20
C LEU A 217 -13.18 -2.47 -11.11
N ALA A 218 -12.65 -1.32 -10.64
CA ALA A 218 -11.22 -1.18 -10.40
C ALA A 218 -10.70 -2.25 -9.42
N ALA A 219 -11.42 -2.51 -8.33
CA ALA A 219 -11.05 -3.54 -7.37
C ALA A 219 -11.07 -4.95 -7.99
N LYS A 220 -12.08 -5.27 -8.80
CA LYS A 220 -12.18 -6.55 -9.52
C LYS A 220 -11.04 -6.75 -10.50
N ILE A 221 -10.68 -5.72 -11.29
CA ILE A 221 -9.55 -5.77 -12.22
C ILE A 221 -8.25 -6.07 -11.48
N ILE A 222 -7.99 -5.36 -10.38
CA ILE A 222 -6.78 -5.56 -9.58
C ILE A 222 -6.74 -6.99 -9.02
N ALA A 223 -7.83 -7.44 -8.39
CA ALA A 223 -7.87 -8.77 -7.79
C ALA A 223 -7.70 -9.90 -8.83
N ALA A 224 -8.35 -9.79 -9.99
CA ALA A 224 -8.18 -10.75 -11.08
C ALA A 224 -6.74 -10.78 -11.59
N THR A 225 -6.09 -9.63 -11.76
CA THR A 225 -4.68 -9.56 -12.20
C THR A 225 -3.73 -10.17 -11.17
N VAL A 226 -3.98 -9.97 -9.87
CA VAL A 226 -3.21 -10.62 -8.81
C VAL A 226 -3.35 -12.14 -8.88
N ALA A 227 -4.57 -12.65 -9.05
CA ALA A 227 -4.82 -14.08 -9.15
C ALA A 227 -4.11 -14.71 -10.35
N GLU A 228 -4.09 -14.02 -11.51
CA GLU A 228 -3.33 -14.49 -12.69
C GLU A 228 -1.82 -14.45 -12.46
N LYS A 229 -1.31 -13.37 -11.85
CA LYS A 229 0.14 -13.21 -11.57
C LYS A 229 0.64 -14.24 -10.54
N ALA A 230 -0.23 -14.73 -9.65
CA ALA A 230 0.08 -15.74 -8.65
C ALA A 230 0.11 -17.17 -9.22
N ARG A 231 -0.41 -17.41 -10.44
CA ARG A 231 -0.37 -18.73 -11.07
C ARG A 231 1.06 -19.07 -11.47
N PRO A 232 1.55 -20.28 -11.16
CA PRO A 232 2.83 -20.72 -11.67
C PRO A 232 2.79 -20.69 -13.21
N VAL A 233 3.77 -20.03 -13.82
CA VAL A 233 3.94 -20.08 -15.28
C VAL A 233 4.29 -21.52 -15.62
N CYS A 234 3.35 -22.26 -16.18
CA CYS A 234 3.67 -23.54 -16.82
C CYS A 234 4.54 -23.19 -18.05
N VAL A 235 5.86 -23.29 -17.89
CA VAL A 235 6.79 -23.25 -19.02
C VAL A 235 6.54 -24.55 -19.78
N GLY A 236 5.83 -24.43 -20.91
CA GLY A 236 5.67 -25.51 -21.89
C GLY A 236 6.95 -25.75 -22.67
#